data_c7534668cea0523612fb1da4bfac311c
#
_entry.id   c7534668cea0523612fb1da4bfac311c
#
_cell.length_a   1.000
_cell.length_b   1.000
_cell.length_c   1.000
_cell.angle_alpha   90.00
_cell.angle_beta   90.00
_cell.angle_gamma   90.00
#
_symmetry.space_group_name_H-M   'P 1'
#
loop_
_entity.id
_entity.type
_entity.pdbx_description
1 polymer ?
#
loop_
_entity_poly.entity_id
_entity_poly.type
_entity_poly.pdbx_seq_one_letter_code
_entity_poly.pdbx_strand_id
1 'polypeptide(L)'
;AVIFGATGGVMEAALRTAVESLTGEELPSVDFTQVRGTEGIKEASYEVAGMEVKVAVASGLTNARKLLNMVKNGEAQYHFMGCPGGCINGGGQPQQPGYVRNTTDIRALRAKVLYDLDKSNTIRKSHENPAIKELYSTYLGEPGSEKAHHLLHTTYVKRKING
;
A
#
# COMPACT_ATOMS: atom_id res chain seq x y z
N ALA A 1 -1.37 10.23 2.34
CA ALA A 1 -1.13 8.99 3.06
C ALA A 1 0.34 8.84 3.43
N VAL A 2 0.65 9.16 4.68
CA VAL A 2 2.03 9.17 5.21
C VAL A 2 2.69 7.78 5.08
N ILE A 3 1.92 6.71 5.34
CA ILE A 3 2.41 5.33 5.35
C ILE A 3 2.73 4.74 3.97
N PHE A 4 2.40 5.41 2.87
CA PHE A 4 2.69 4.92 1.51
C PHE A 4 4.17 4.71 1.25
N GLY A 5 5.04 5.38 1.97
CA GLY A 5 6.49 5.22 1.87
C GLY A 5 7.01 3.87 2.34
N ALA A 6 6.27 3.14 3.17
CA ALA A 6 6.63 1.80 3.64
C ALA A 6 5.90 0.72 2.84
N THR A 7 6.57 -0.42 2.59
CA THR A 7 5.94 -1.59 1.95
C THR A 7 4.76 -2.07 2.78
N GLY A 8 3.60 -2.17 2.16
CA GLY A 8 2.34 -2.51 2.82
C GLY A 8 1.48 -1.31 3.19
N GLY A 9 2.04 -0.10 3.25
CA GLY A 9 1.29 1.10 3.65
C GLY A 9 0.15 1.46 2.70
N VAL A 10 0.32 1.24 1.40
CA VAL A 10 -0.77 1.42 0.42
C VAL A 10 -1.88 0.41 0.65
N MET A 11 -1.54 -0.86 0.90
CA MET A 11 -2.51 -1.90 1.21
C MET A 11 -3.26 -1.59 2.52
N GLU A 12 -2.53 -1.16 3.55
CA GLU A 12 -3.16 -0.75 4.82
C GLU A 12 -4.13 0.42 4.62
N ALA A 13 -3.75 1.45 3.86
CA ALA A 13 -4.64 2.57 3.58
C ALA A 13 -5.86 2.16 2.74
N ALA A 14 -5.70 1.22 1.80
CA ALA A 14 -6.81 0.65 1.04
C ALA A 14 -7.76 -0.14 1.93
N LEU A 15 -7.24 -0.97 2.83
CA LEU A 15 -8.05 -1.72 3.80
C LEU A 15 -8.85 -0.79 4.71
N ARG A 16 -8.25 0.29 5.23
CA ARG A 16 -8.95 1.29 6.04
C ARG A 16 -10.21 1.84 5.33
N THR A 17 -10.09 2.13 4.05
CA THR A 17 -11.22 2.66 3.26
C THR A 17 -12.19 1.57 2.84
N ALA A 18 -11.69 0.43 2.36
CA ALA A 18 -12.52 -0.64 1.83
C ALA A 18 -13.41 -1.26 2.91
N VAL A 19 -12.87 -1.52 4.10
CA VAL A 19 -13.65 -2.11 5.19
C VAL A 19 -14.81 -1.21 5.56
N GLU A 20 -14.58 0.07 5.81
CA GLU A 20 -15.67 1.01 6.17
C GLU A 20 -16.68 1.22 5.03
N SER A 21 -16.21 1.25 3.79
CA SER A 21 -17.12 1.38 2.64
C SER A 21 -18.01 0.16 2.43
N LEU A 22 -17.52 -1.04 2.77
CA LEU A 22 -18.26 -2.29 2.60
C LEU A 22 -19.15 -2.61 3.79
N THR A 23 -18.71 -2.30 5.00
CA THR A 23 -19.47 -2.59 6.23
C THR A 23 -20.46 -1.47 6.57
N GLY A 24 -20.18 -0.24 6.17
CA GLY A 24 -20.90 0.95 6.62
C GLY A 24 -20.66 1.31 8.09
N GLU A 25 -19.71 0.64 8.74
CA GLU A 25 -19.38 0.81 10.15
C GLU A 25 -17.98 1.38 10.31
N GLU A 26 -17.79 2.22 11.33
CA GLU A 26 -16.49 2.76 11.67
C GLU A 26 -15.57 1.66 12.21
N LEU A 27 -14.32 1.64 11.73
CA LEU A 27 -13.33 0.68 12.16
C LEU A 27 -12.96 0.88 13.65
N PRO A 28 -12.99 -0.19 14.46
CA PRO A 28 -12.54 -0.13 15.86
C PRO A 28 -11.03 0.13 15.96
N SER A 29 -10.27 -0.20 14.92
CA SER A 29 -8.85 0.13 14.77
C SER A 29 -8.49 0.25 13.29
N VAL A 30 -7.72 1.27 12.96
CA VAL A 30 -7.20 1.49 11.61
C VAL A 30 -5.79 0.89 11.40
N ASP A 31 -5.28 0.14 12.35
CA ASP A 31 -3.94 -0.44 12.33
C ASP A 31 -3.95 -1.89 11.83
N PHE A 32 -3.70 -2.08 10.54
CA PHE A 32 -3.57 -3.39 9.90
C PHE A 32 -2.10 -3.85 9.95
N THR A 33 -1.64 -4.22 11.13
CA THR A 33 -0.21 -4.51 11.40
C THR A 33 0.34 -5.72 10.63
N GLN A 34 -0.50 -6.65 10.23
CA GLN A 34 -0.10 -7.88 9.51
C GLN A 34 0.51 -7.59 8.13
N VAL A 35 0.12 -6.47 7.49
CA VAL A 35 0.71 -6.05 6.20
C VAL A 35 1.93 -5.16 6.35
N ARG A 36 2.34 -4.82 7.59
CA ARG A 36 3.56 -4.05 7.90
C ARG A 36 4.78 -4.97 7.95
N GLY A 37 5.97 -4.38 7.96
CA GLY A 37 7.25 -5.07 8.14
C GLY A 37 8.14 -4.99 6.91
N THR A 38 9.33 -5.55 7.03
CA THR A 38 10.41 -5.51 6.01
C THR A 38 10.56 -6.82 5.23
N GLU A 39 9.76 -7.82 5.51
CA GLU A 39 9.75 -9.10 4.81
C GLU A 39 9.41 -8.95 3.33
N GLY A 40 9.96 -9.83 2.51
CA GLY A 40 9.80 -9.77 1.06
C GLY A 40 8.38 -10.09 0.57
N ILE A 41 7.69 -10.97 1.26
CA ILE A 41 6.27 -11.33 1.04
C ILE A 41 5.59 -11.33 2.40
N LYS A 42 4.42 -10.70 2.48
CA LYS A 42 3.54 -10.70 3.64
C LYS A 42 2.14 -11.04 3.18
N GLU A 43 1.49 -11.92 3.89
CA GLU A 43 0.12 -12.36 3.63
C GLU A 43 -0.74 -12.12 4.87
N ALA A 44 -1.97 -11.71 4.65
CA ALA A 44 -2.95 -11.53 5.72
C ALA A 44 -4.35 -11.86 5.22
N SER A 45 -5.20 -12.35 6.11
CA SER A 45 -6.61 -12.55 5.87
C SER A 45 -7.42 -11.69 6.82
N TYR A 46 -8.43 -11.03 6.31
CA TYR A 46 -9.36 -10.20 7.07
C TYR A 46 -10.78 -10.62 6.76
N GLU A 47 -11.62 -10.68 7.78
CA GLU A 47 -13.05 -10.84 7.59
C GLU A 47 -13.67 -9.45 7.38
N VAL A 48 -14.31 -9.23 6.23
CA VAL A 48 -14.91 -7.96 5.85
C VAL A 48 -16.32 -8.23 5.33
N ALA A 49 -17.33 -7.70 6.00
CA ALA A 49 -18.73 -7.86 5.63
C ALA A 49 -19.14 -9.35 5.42
N GLY A 50 -18.63 -10.26 6.27
CA GLY A 50 -18.89 -11.70 6.16
C GLY A 50 -18.14 -12.43 5.05
N MET A 51 -17.18 -11.77 4.39
CA MET A 51 -16.31 -12.34 3.36
C MET A 51 -14.86 -12.37 3.84
N GLU A 52 -14.16 -13.48 3.61
CA GLU A 52 -12.73 -13.57 3.84
C GLU A 52 -11.99 -12.85 2.69
N VAL A 53 -11.31 -11.75 3.03
CA VAL A 53 -10.45 -10.99 2.10
C VAL A 53 -9.00 -11.35 2.36
N LYS A 54 -8.37 -12.03 1.41
CA LYS A 54 -6.96 -12.37 1.46
C LYS A 54 -6.15 -11.31 0.74
N VAL A 55 -5.14 -10.79 1.41
CA VAL A 55 -4.22 -9.78 0.85
C VAL A 55 -2.79 -10.25 0.98
N ALA A 56 -1.98 -9.91 -0.02
CA ALA A 56 -0.54 -10.12 0.06
C ALA A 56 0.21 -8.90 -0.46
N VAL A 57 1.34 -8.63 0.15
CA VAL A 57 2.25 -7.54 -0.23
C VAL A 57 3.60 -8.12 -0.56
N ALA A 58 4.04 -7.93 -1.81
CA ALA A 58 5.37 -8.32 -2.25
C ALA A 58 6.28 -7.11 -2.39
N SER A 59 7.51 -7.27 -1.96
CA SER A 59 8.58 -6.29 -2.08
C SER A 59 9.68 -6.85 -3.00
N GLY A 60 9.95 -6.14 -4.08
CA GLY A 60 10.90 -6.52 -5.13
C GLY A 60 10.32 -7.47 -6.19
N LEU A 61 10.88 -7.39 -7.41
CA LEU A 61 10.35 -8.09 -8.60
C LEU A 61 10.39 -9.61 -8.50
N THR A 62 11.37 -10.18 -7.80
CA THR A 62 11.44 -11.64 -7.59
C THR A 62 10.27 -12.14 -6.77
N ASN A 63 9.91 -11.42 -5.70
CA ASN A 63 8.76 -11.75 -4.86
C ASN A 63 7.44 -11.47 -5.59
N ALA A 64 7.37 -10.39 -6.35
CA ALA A 64 6.23 -10.11 -7.21
C ALA A 64 5.98 -11.24 -8.21
N ARG A 65 7.02 -11.79 -8.84
CA ARG A 65 6.90 -12.94 -9.74
C ARG A 65 6.36 -14.19 -9.07
N LYS A 66 6.79 -14.46 -7.82
CA LYS A 66 6.24 -15.59 -7.04
C LYS A 66 4.74 -15.43 -6.83
N LEU A 67 4.29 -14.27 -6.35
CA LEU A 67 2.87 -14.00 -6.14
C LEU A 67 2.08 -14.00 -7.45
N LEU A 68 2.62 -13.46 -8.55
CA LEU A 68 1.95 -13.52 -9.86
C LEU A 68 1.73 -14.95 -10.35
N ASN A 69 2.66 -15.86 -10.09
CA ASN A 69 2.46 -17.26 -10.40
C ASN A 69 1.34 -17.89 -9.56
N MET A 70 1.22 -17.52 -8.27
CA MET A 70 0.13 -17.96 -7.41
C MET A 70 -1.23 -17.42 -7.91
N VAL A 71 -1.30 -16.13 -8.29
CA VAL A 71 -2.51 -15.54 -8.91
C VAL A 71 -2.88 -16.26 -10.21
N LYS A 72 -1.90 -16.55 -11.06
CA LYS A 72 -2.12 -17.28 -12.32
C LYS A 72 -2.67 -18.68 -12.09
N ASN A 73 -2.32 -19.31 -10.97
CA ASN A 73 -2.84 -20.60 -10.56
C ASN A 73 -4.20 -20.51 -9.86
N GLY A 74 -4.80 -19.32 -9.76
CA GLY A 74 -6.10 -19.11 -9.11
C GLY A 74 -6.06 -19.05 -7.58
N GLU A 75 -4.87 -18.84 -7.00
CA GLU A 75 -4.66 -18.93 -5.54
C GLU A 75 -5.00 -17.64 -4.79
N ALA A 76 -4.92 -16.44 -5.39
CA ALA A 76 -5.36 -15.18 -4.74
C ALA A 76 -5.24 -13.90 -5.61
N GLN A 77 -5.70 -12.74 -5.06
CA GLN A 77 -5.49 -11.38 -5.59
C GLN A 77 -4.48 -10.63 -4.71
N TYR A 78 -3.50 -9.96 -5.33
CA TYR A 78 -2.37 -9.39 -4.59
C TYR A 78 -1.97 -7.99 -5.03
N HIS A 79 -1.33 -7.25 -4.12
CA HIS A 79 -0.77 -5.92 -4.34
C HIS A 79 0.77 -5.95 -4.32
N PHE A 80 1.44 -5.17 -5.17
CA PHE A 80 2.89 -5.24 -5.37
C PHE A 80 3.58 -3.89 -5.13
N MET A 81 4.81 -3.94 -4.56
CA MET A 81 5.74 -2.81 -4.49
C MET A 81 7.09 -3.16 -5.14
N GLY A 82 7.60 -2.26 -5.99
CA GLY A 82 8.84 -2.50 -6.73
C GLY A 82 10.10 -2.51 -5.88
N CYS A 83 10.20 -1.62 -4.88
CA CYS A 83 11.40 -1.48 -4.05
C CYS A 83 11.32 -2.32 -2.77
N PRO A 84 12.39 -3.05 -2.38
CA PRO A 84 12.45 -3.73 -1.10
C PRO A 84 12.32 -2.77 0.08
N GLY A 85 11.29 -2.97 0.91
CA GLY A 85 10.96 -2.08 2.03
C GLY A 85 10.14 -0.84 1.66
N GLY A 86 9.98 -0.53 0.37
CA GLY A 86 9.29 0.67 -0.11
C GLY A 86 10.21 1.87 -0.31
N CYS A 87 9.63 3.07 -0.43
CA CYS A 87 10.36 4.32 -0.67
C CYS A 87 11.34 4.67 0.46
N ILE A 88 11.09 4.19 1.67
CA ILE A 88 12.00 4.33 2.82
C ILE A 88 13.38 3.70 2.59
N ASN A 89 13.51 2.83 1.61
CA ASN A 89 14.77 2.19 1.21
C ASN A 89 15.19 2.59 -0.22
N GLY A 90 14.57 3.61 -0.80
CA GLY A 90 14.88 4.09 -2.13
C GLY A 90 16.13 4.97 -2.23
N GLY A 91 16.56 5.26 -3.45
CA GLY A 91 17.81 6.01 -3.73
C GLY A 91 17.82 7.45 -3.24
N GLY A 92 16.65 8.04 -2.94
CA GLY A 92 16.54 9.38 -2.34
C GLY A 92 16.76 9.43 -0.83
N GLN A 93 16.95 8.28 -0.18
CA GLN A 93 17.15 8.24 1.27
C GLN A 93 18.61 8.52 1.63
N PRO A 94 18.88 9.17 2.78
CA PRO A 94 20.24 9.41 3.27
C PRO A 94 21.02 8.11 3.39
N GLN A 95 22.23 8.10 2.83
CA GLN A 95 23.14 6.96 2.97
C GLN A 95 23.66 6.87 4.41
N GLN A 96 23.76 5.64 4.89
CA GLN A 96 24.30 5.36 6.21
C GLN A 96 25.67 4.67 6.09
N PRO A 97 26.59 4.94 7.00
CA PRO A 97 27.88 4.23 7.08
C PRO A 97 27.69 2.71 7.14
N GLY A 98 28.68 1.97 6.61
CA GLY A 98 28.59 0.51 6.54
C GLY A 98 28.36 -0.16 7.90
N TYR A 99 29.03 0.32 8.95
CA TYR A 99 28.85 -0.23 10.29
C TYR A 99 27.40 -0.07 10.81
N VAL A 100 26.75 1.07 10.55
CA VAL A 100 25.35 1.29 10.94
C VAL A 100 24.43 0.33 10.19
N ARG A 101 24.64 0.16 8.88
CA ARG A 101 23.83 -0.75 8.05
C ARG A 101 23.96 -2.22 8.47
N ASN A 102 25.12 -2.61 8.99
CA ASN A 102 25.37 -3.98 9.41
C ASN A 102 24.83 -4.30 10.80
N THR A 103 24.58 -3.28 11.63
CA THR A 103 24.17 -3.46 13.03
C THR A 103 22.74 -3.01 13.32
N THR A 104 22.10 -2.32 12.37
CA THR A 104 20.81 -1.68 12.60
C THR A 104 19.88 -1.90 11.41
N ASP A 105 18.65 -2.32 11.67
CA ASP A 105 17.61 -2.35 10.63
C ASP A 105 17.09 -0.94 10.34
N ILE A 106 17.78 -0.27 9.42
CA ILE A 106 17.46 1.10 8.99
C ILE A 106 16.05 1.18 8.38
N ARG A 107 15.59 0.12 7.70
CA ARG A 107 14.26 0.11 7.07
C ARG A 107 13.17 0.10 8.13
N ALA A 108 13.33 -0.73 9.15
CA ALA A 108 12.39 -0.77 10.27
C ALA A 108 12.31 0.57 11.00
N LEU A 109 13.45 1.22 11.26
CA LEU A 109 13.50 2.54 11.90
C LEU A 109 12.80 3.61 11.05
N ARG A 110 13.06 3.66 9.75
CA ARG A 110 12.41 4.60 8.84
C ARG A 110 10.90 4.35 8.70
N ALA A 111 10.49 3.08 8.63
CA ALA A 111 9.08 2.71 8.63
C ALA A 111 8.39 3.17 9.92
N LYS A 112 9.04 2.97 11.07
CA LYS A 112 8.51 3.41 12.37
C LYS A 112 8.20 4.91 12.39
N VAL A 113 9.07 5.75 11.83
CA VAL A 113 8.84 7.20 11.75
C VAL A 113 7.54 7.52 10.98
N LEU A 114 7.30 6.84 9.85
CA LEU A 114 6.07 7.04 9.07
C LEU A 114 4.83 6.58 9.85
N TYR A 115 4.89 5.45 10.53
CA TYR A 115 3.76 4.95 11.30
C TYR A 115 3.50 5.78 12.56
N ASP A 116 4.55 6.29 13.23
CA ASP A 116 4.40 7.20 14.36
C ASP A 116 3.76 8.53 13.91
N LEU A 117 4.17 9.06 12.75
CA LEU A 117 3.58 10.26 12.17
C LEU A 117 2.12 10.00 11.75
N ASP A 118 1.82 8.88 11.12
CA ASP A 118 0.44 8.51 10.78
C ASP A 118 -0.43 8.44 12.04
N LYS A 119 0.09 7.82 13.10
CA LYS A 119 -0.62 7.68 14.38
C LYS A 119 -0.89 9.04 15.05
N SER A 120 -0.02 10.03 14.84
CA SER A 120 -0.20 11.39 15.39
C SER A 120 -1.18 12.24 14.59
N ASN A 121 -1.55 11.83 13.37
CA ASN A 121 -2.51 12.56 12.55
C ASN A 121 -3.95 12.36 13.03
N THR A 122 -4.75 13.40 12.96
CA THR A 122 -6.20 13.35 13.24
C THR A 122 -6.98 12.64 12.13
N ILE A 123 -6.53 12.78 10.86
CA ILE A 123 -7.14 12.14 9.70
C ILE A 123 -6.19 11.04 9.20
N ARG A 124 -6.58 9.79 9.38
CA ARG A 124 -5.79 8.63 9.01
C ARG A 124 -6.38 7.83 7.85
N LYS A 125 -7.59 8.17 7.43
CA LYS A 125 -8.32 7.52 6.34
C LYS A 125 -8.42 8.45 5.15
N SER A 126 -8.19 7.94 3.95
CA SER A 126 -8.17 8.76 2.73
C SER A 126 -9.53 9.34 2.40
N HIS A 127 -10.61 8.59 2.60
CA HIS A 127 -11.98 9.02 2.33
C HIS A 127 -12.51 10.08 3.32
N GLU A 128 -11.85 10.28 4.46
CA GLU A 128 -12.17 11.36 5.41
C GLU A 128 -11.47 12.68 5.08
N ASN A 129 -10.44 12.65 4.23
CA ASN A 129 -9.65 13.84 3.91
C ASN A 129 -10.50 14.86 3.12
N PRO A 130 -10.69 16.09 3.65
CA PRO A 130 -11.54 17.10 3.01
C PRO A 130 -11.04 17.48 1.60
N ALA A 131 -9.72 17.53 1.37
CA ALA A 131 -9.18 17.82 0.05
C ALA A 131 -9.49 16.71 -0.97
N ILE A 132 -9.54 15.44 -0.55
CA ILE A 132 -9.95 14.33 -1.41
C ILE A 132 -11.44 14.42 -1.71
N LYS A 133 -12.27 14.70 -0.69
CA LYS A 133 -13.72 14.90 -0.89
C LYS A 133 -14.00 16.05 -1.85
N GLU A 134 -13.33 17.18 -1.70
CA GLU A 134 -13.43 18.32 -2.60
C GLU A 134 -13.01 17.96 -4.04
N LEU A 135 -11.88 17.27 -4.21
CA LEU A 135 -11.40 16.84 -5.51
C LEU A 135 -12.44 15.95 -6.24
N TYR A 136 -13.05 15.02 -5.53
CA TYR A 136 -14.09 14.18 -6.12
C TYR A 136 -15.36 14.97 -6.43
N SER A 137 -15.85 15.79 -5.50
CA SER A 137 -17.10 16.56 -5.69
C SER A 137 -17.00 17.62 -6.78
N THR A 138 -15.81 18.21 -7.01
CA THR A 138 -15.64 19.31 -7.97
C THR A 138 -15.07 18.86 -9.32
N TYR A 139 -14.25 17.80 -9.35
CA TYR A 139 -13.50 17.46 -10.56
C TYR A 139 -13.64 16.01 -11.01
N LEU A 140 -13.43 15.03 -10.14
CA LEU A 140 -13.40 13.61 -10.53
C LEU A 140 -14.81 12.99 -10.66
N GLY A 141 -15.82 13.55 -9.99
CA GLY A 141 -17.13 12.95 -9.84
C GLY A 141 -17.15 11.88 -8.76
N GLU A 142 -17.99 10.87 -8.90
CA GLU A 142 -18.07 9.78 -7.93
C GLU A 142 -16.83 8.87 -7.99
N PRO A 143 -16.39 8.29 -6.85
CA PRO A 143 -15.36 7.26 -6.83
C PRO A 143 -15.73 6.07 -7.74
N GLY A 144 -14.80 5.68 -8.61
CA GLY A 144 -15.04 4.62 -9.59
C GLY A 144 -15.82 5.07 -10.85
N SER A 145 -16.16 6.36 -10.98
CA SER A 145 -16.74 6.89 -12.20
C SER A 145 -15.81 6.74 -13.40
N GLU A 146 -16.35 6.73 -14.63
CA GLU A 146 -15.56 6.63 -15.86
C GLU A 146 -14.48 7.72 -15.93
N LYS A 147 -14.79 8.95 -15.54
CA LYS A 147 -13.85 10.06 -15.49
C LYS A 147 -12.74 9.81 -14.48
N ALA A 148 -13.06 9.38 -13.26
CA ALA A 148 -12.08 9.07 -12.23
C ALA A 148 -11.18 7.91 -12.68
N HIS A 149 -11.77 6.86 -13.26
CA HIS A 149 -11.03 5.72 -13.79
C HIS A 149 -10.05 6.15 -14.90
N HIS A 150 -10.52 6.92 -15.89
CA HIS A 150 -9.68 7.41 -16.99
C HIS A 150 -8.51 8.28 -16.54
N LEU A 151 -8.73 9.15 -15.53
CA LEU A 151 -7.72 10.09 -15.06
C LEU A 151 -6.74 9.50 -14.05
N LEU A 152 -7.18 8.56 -13.23
CA LEU A 152 -6.39 8.02 -12.12
C LEU A 152 -5.70 6.70 -12.45
N HIS A 153 -6.14 5.98 -13.50
CA HIS A 153 -5.54 4.71 -13.88
C HIS A 153 -4.64 4.86 -15.10
N THR A 154 -3.49 4.22 -15.02
CA THR A 154 -2.52 4.18 -16.13
C THR A 154 -2.71 2.90 -16.94
N THR A 155 -2.73 3.04 -18.26
CA THR A 155 -2.71 1.91 -19.18
C THR A 155 -1.30 1.67 -19.71
N TYR A 156 -0.94 0.40 -19.89
CA TYR A 156 0.38 0.01 -20.38
C TYR A 156 0.28 -0.61 -21.77
N VAL A 157 1.16 -0.21 -22.66
CA VAL A 157 1.29 -0.79 -24.00
C VAL A 157 2.66 -1.46 -24.15
N LYS A 158 2.73 -2.56 -24.89
CA LYS A 158 4.00 -3.21 -25.21
C LYS A 158 4.86 -2.22 -26.01
N ARG A 159 6.02 -1.87 -25.48
CA ARG A 159 7.00 -1.06 -26.18
C ARG A 159 7.98 -1.96 -26.94
N LYS A 160 8.35 -1.54 -28.16
CA LYS A 160 9.47 -2.17 -28.86
C LYS A 160 10.76 -1.82 -28.11
N ILE A 161 11.58 -2.82 -27.85
CA ILE A 161 12.97 -2.59 -27.42
C ILE A 161 13.66 -2.10 -28.69
N ASN A 162 14.04 -0.84 -28.74
CA ASN A 162 14.92 -0.35 -29.80
C ASN A 162 16.25 -1.04 -29.56
N GLY A 163 16.60 -1.97 -30.45
CA GLY A 163 17.91 -2.60 -30.52
C GLY A 163 18.97 -1.63 -30.98
#